data_d9d0133712c119302215571f545b4ec9
#
_entry.id   d9d0133712c119302215571f545b4ec9
#
_cell.length_a   1.000
_cell.length_b   1.000
_cell.length_c   1.000
_cell.angle_alpha   90.00
_cell.angle_beta   90.00
_cell.angle_gamma   90.00
#
_symmetry.space_group_name_H-M   'P 1'
#
loop_
_entity.id
_entity.type
_entity.pdbx_description
1 polymer ?
#
loop_
_entity_poly.entity_id
_entity_poly.type
_entity_poly.pdbx_seq_one_letter_code
_entity_poly.pdbx_strand_id
1 'polypeptide(L)'
;GAESYTFTDGEYVISYASTEKDVESLKSQVIEKINAHVGSLLAPSDWMVIRAADGTAVPEAWTTYRNEVRAHGNSLESGVEAFASVAAVKNFQNHAVQEERKVSTYDSEGVETIGPETETVNRTVDKTYWGWPEAPDAKVDPYHVRWL
;
A
#
# COMPACT_ATOMS: atom_id res chain seq x y z
N GLY A 1 -22.91 -3.23 -12.88
CA GLY A 1 -24.04 -2.46 -12.36
C GLY A 1 -25.23 -2.51 -13.29
N ALA A 2 -26.38 -2.11 -12.76
CA ALA A 2 -27.60 -2.03 -13.56
C ALA A 2 -27.61 -0.73 -14.38
N GLU A 3 -27.90 -0.84 -15.67
CA GLU A 3 -28.16 0.28 -16.52
C GLU A 3 -29.67 0.59 -16.53
N SER A 4 -30.02 1.86 -16.39
CA SER A 4 -31.39 2.31 -16.61
C SER A 4 -31.43 3.39 -17.66
N TYR A 5 -32.43 3.33 -18.53
CA TYR A 5 -32.66 4.30 -19.60
C TYR A 5 -33.92 5.10 -19.30
N THR A 6 -33.78 6.42 -19.25
CA THR A 6 -34.90 7.32 -19.03
C THR A 6 -34.99 8.31 -20.18
N PHE A 7 -36.20 8.47 -20.75
CA PHE A 7 -36.46 9.49 -21.78
C PHE A 7 -37.05 10.73 -21.10
N THR A 8 -36.33 11.84 -21.21
CA THR A 8 -36.73 13.13 -20.64
C THR A 8 -36.45 14.25 -21.65
N ASP A 9 -37.45 15.11 -21.95
CA ASP A 9 -37.30 16.25 -22.83
C ASP A 9 -36.68 15.97 -24.21
N GLY A 10 -36.96 14.80 -24.78
CA GLY A 10 -36.44 14.40 -26.09
C GLY A 10 -35.02 13.81 -26.06
N GLU A 11 -34.44 13.63 -24.89
CA GLU A 11 -33.11 13.05 -24.71
C GLU A 11 -33.17 11.76 -23.94
N TYR A 12 -32.30 10.76 -24.31
CA TYR A 12 -32.08 9.57 -23.53
C TYR A 12 -30.96 9.83 -22.53
N VAL A 13 -31.27 9.64 -21.27
CA VAL A 13 -30.29 9.71 -20.17
C VAL A 13 -29.97 8.28 -19.74
N ILE A 14 -28.67 7.95 -19.83
CA ILE A 14 -28.15 6.67 -19.32
C ILE A 14 -27.63 6.95 -17.92
N SER A 15 -28.19 6.27 -16.93
CA SER A 15 -27.70 6.33 -15.55
C SER A 15 -27.19 4.96 -15.09
N TYR A 16 -26.05 4.98 -14.41
CA TYR A 16 -25.46 3.82 -13.79
C TYR A 16 -25.61 3.94 -12.29
N ALA A 17 -26.34 3.02 -11.70
CA ALA A 17 -26.44 2.93 -10.25
C ALA A 17 -25.28 2.07 -9.71
N SER A 18 -24.53 2.60 -8.74
CA SER A 18 -23.59 1.79 -7.96
C SER A 18 -24.40 0.80 -7.14
N THR A 19 -24.17 -0.49 -7.37
CA THR A 19 -24.83 -1.55 -6.64
C THR A 19 -23.91 -2.07 -5.54
N GLU A 20 -24.51 -2.69 -4.53
CA GLU A 20 -23.77 -3.40 -3.48
C GLU A 20 -22.78 -4.42 -4.05
N LYS A 21 -23.12 -5.06 -5.16
CA LYS A 21 -22.27 -5.98 -5.91
C LYS A 21 -20.99 -5.31 -6.44
N ASP A 22 -21.07 -4.06 -6.88
CA ASP A 22 -19.91 -3.34 -7.40
C ASP A 22 -18.92 -3.02 -6.28
N VAL A 23 -19.41 -2.65 -5.09
CA VAL A 23 -18.57 -2.44 -3.90
C VAL A 23 -17.87 -3.73 -3.50
N GLU A 24 -18.59 -4.84 -3.43
CA GLU A 24 -18.01 -6.15 -3.08
C GLU A 24 -16.97 -6.61 -4.10
N SER A 25 -17.22 -6.39 -5.38
CA SER A 25 -16.24 -6.70 -6.44
C SER A 25 -14.95 -5.89 -6.29
N LEU A 26 -15.04 -4.60 -6.02
CA LEU A 26 -13.88 -3.73 -5.78
C LEU A 26 -13.11 -4.12 -4.53
N LYS A 27 -13.83 -4.44 -3.44
CA LYS A 27 -13.21 -4.92 -2.20
C LYS A 27 -12.43 -6.22 -2.43
N SER A 28 -13.01 -7.17 -3.15
CA SER A 28 -12.35 -8.43 -3.50
C SER A 28 -11.08 -8.20 -4.31
N GLN A 29 -11.09 -7.29 -5.27
CA GLN A 29 -9.91 -6.95 -6.06
C GLN A 29 -8.79 -6.35 -5.20
N VAL A 30 -9.13 -5.47 -4.25
CA VAL A 30 -8.16 -4.87 -3.34
C VAL A 30 -7.58 -5.92 -2.41
N ILE A 31 -8.41 -6.82 -1.87
CA ILE A 31 -7.96 -7.92 -1.00
C ILE A 31 -7.02 -8.87 -1.75
N GLU A 32 -7.31 -9.20 -3.00
CA GLU A 32 -6.40 -9.98 -3.84
C GLU A 32 -5.03 -9.31 -4.01
N LYS A 33 -5.01 -7.99 -4.22
CA LYS A 33 -3.76 -7.21 -4.30
C LYS A 33 -2.99 -7.22 -2.99
N ILE A 34 -3.67 -7.07 -1.86
CA ILE A 34 -3.06 -7.15 -0.53
C ILE A 34 -2.39 -8.53 -0.34
N ASN A 35 -3.11 -9.60 -0.63
CA ASN A 35 -2.59 -10.97 -0.51
C ASN A 35 -1.42 -11.25 -1.44
N ALA A 36 -1.49 -10.77 -2.68
CA ALA A 36 -0.38 -10.88 -3.63
C ALA A 36 0.85 -10.12 -3.13
N HIS A 37 0.66 -8.94 -2.54
CA HIS A 37 1.75 -8.16 -1.98
C HIS A 37 2.38 -8.83 -0.75
N VAL A 38 1.58 -9.36 0.17
CA VAL A 38 2.07 -10.19 1.29
C VAL A 38 2.95 -11.32 0.77
N GLY A 39 2.48 -12.07 -0.22
CA GLY A 39 3.22 -13.15 -0.85
C GLY A 39 4.56 -12.68 -1.42
N SER A 40 4.58 -11.54 -2.10
CA SER A 40 5.80 -10.96 -2.67
C SER A 40 6.82 -10.54 -1.62
N LEU A 41 6.36 -10.06 -0.47
CA LEU A 41 7.24 -9.67 0.65
C LEU A 41 7.80 -10.87 1.41
N LEU A 42 7.04 -11.96 1.51
CA LEU A 42 7.45 -13.17 2.22
C LEU A 42 8.35 -14.09 1.37
N ALA A 43 8.15 -14.11 0.05
CA ALA A 43 8.84 -15.03 -0.86
C ALA A 43 10.37 -15.02 -0.75
N PRO A 44 11.07 -13.86 -0.66
CA PRO A 44 12.53 -13.83 -0.54
C PRO A 44 13.10 -14.55 0.68
N SER A 45 12.31 -14.74 1.72
CA SER A 45 12.72 -15.42 2.97
C SER A 45 12.09 -16.80 3.18
N ASP A 46 11.30 -17.31 2.23
CA ASP A 46 10.64 -18.61 2.35
C ASP A 46 11.65 -19.77 2.45
N TRP A 47 12.78 -19.66 1.80
CA TRP A 47 13.86 -20.65 1.90
C TRP A 47 14.39 -20.80 3.32
N MET A 48 14.35 -19.75 4.15
CA MET A 48 14.75 -19.80 5.56
C MET A 48 13.81 -20.71 6.37
N VAL A 49 12.51 -20.63 6.08
CA VAL A 49 11.49 -21.46 6.73
C VAL A 49 11.66 -22.93 6.33
N ILE A 50 11.93 -23.18 5.05
CA ILE A 50 12.19 -24.54 4.54
C ILE A 50 13.45 -25.11 5.21
N ARG A 51 14.52 -24.33 5.30
CA ARG A 51 15.77 -24.74 5.95
C ARG A 51 15.60 -25.00 7.46
N ALA A 52 14.64 -24.34 8.11
CA ALA A 52 14.36 -24.57 9.51
C ALA A 52 13.93 -26.01 9.80
N ALA A 53 13.33 -26.68 8.82
CA ALA A 53 13.00 -28.12 8.93
C ALA A 53 14.25 -29.03 9.06
N ASP A 54 15.41 -28.57 8.55
CA ASP A 54 16.70 -29.27 8.68
C ASP A 54 17.47 -28.87 9.94
N GLY A 55 16.84 -28.12 10.85
CA GLY A 55 17.40 -27.78 12.16
C GLY A 55 18.09 -26.42 12.23
N THR A 56 18.09 -25.63 11.14
CA THR A 56 18.63 -24.25 11.15
C THR A 56 17.50 -23.26 11.38
N ALA A 57 17.40 -22.70 12.57
CA ALA A 57 16.34 -21.75 12.93
C ALA A 57 16.35 -20.51 12.03
N VAL A 58 15.15 -19.98 11.73
CA VAL A 58 15.00 -18.68 11.07
C VAL A 58 15.56 -17.59 12.01
N PRO A 59 16.43 -16.68 11.53
CA PRO A 59 16.91 -15.57 12.35
C PRO A 59 15.73 -14.76 12.92
N GLU A 60 15.87 -14.31 14.17
CA GLU A 60 14.79 -13.62 14.91
C GLU A 60 14.27 -12.38 14.16
N ALA A 61 15.17 -11.58 13.58
CA ALA A 61 14.78 -10.40 12.82
C ALA A 61 13.86 -10.74 11.63
N TRP A 62 14.11 -11.86 10.94
CA TRP A 62 13.27 -12.32 9.85
C TRP A 62 11.95 -12.91 10.34
N THR A 63 11.95 -13.60 11.47
CA THR A 63 10.71 -14.07 12.09
C THR A 63 9.81 -12.92 12.47
N THR A 64 10.35 -11.88 13.09
CA THR A 64 9.64 -10.66 13.47
C THR A 64 9.07 -9.98 12.23
N TYR A 65 9.89 -9.73 11.21
CA TYR A 65 9.47 -9.13 9.95
C TYR A 65 8.32 -9.89 9.29
N ARG A 66 8.46 -11.21 9.17
CA ARG A 66 7.42 -12.06 8.55
C ARG A 66 6.09 -11.99 9.30
N ASN A 67 6.14 -11.96 10.63
CA ASN A 67 4.94 -11.83 11.45
C ASN A 67 4.29 -10.46 11.31
N GLU A 68 5.08 -9.40 11.26
CA GLU A 68 4.60 -8.03 11.04
C GLU A 68 3.97 -7.86 9.66
N VAL A 69 4.56 -8.45 8.61
CA VAL A 69 3.98 -8.46 7.26
C VAL A 69 2.59 -9.11 7.26
N ARG A 70 2.45 -10.28 7.89
CA ARG A 70 1.14 -10.96 7.99
C ARG A 70 0.13 -10.14 8.80
N ALA A 71 0.56 -9.59 9.93
CA ALA A 71 -0.31 -8.77 10.77
C ALA A 71 -0.81 -7.51 10.03
N HIS A 72 0.08 -6.83 9.30
CA HIS A 72 -0.28 -5.68 8.50
C HIS A 72 -1.26 -6.04 7.39
N GLY A 73 -1.01 -7.13 6.67
CA GLY A 73 -1.92 -7.65 5.64
C GLY A 73 -3.32 -7.94 6.19
N ASN A 74 -3.40 -8.64 7.31
CA ASN A 74 -4.67 -8.96 7.96
C ASN A 74 -5.41 -7.69 8.41
N SER A 75 -4.68 -6.69 8.91
CA SER A 75 -5.26 -5.40 9.30
C SER A 75 -5.84 -4.64 8.10
N LEU A 76 -5.12 -4.62 6.98
CA LEU A 76 -5.62 -4.00 5.75
C LEU A 76 -6.85 -4.73 5.19
N GLU A 77 -6.85 -6.06 5.17
CA GLU A 77 -8.00 -6.84 4.73
C GLU A 77 -9.24 -6.54 5.57
N SER A 78 -9.10 -6.56 6.88
CA SER A 78 -10.21 -6.24 7.80
C SER A 78 -10.75 -4.83 7.57
N GLY A 79 -9.86 -3.86 7.33
CA GLY A 79 -10.25 -2.49 7.00
C GLY A 79 -11.03 -2.41 5.69
N VAL A 80 -10.57 -3.11 4.65
CA VAL A 80 -11.25 -3.15 3.34
C VAL A 80 -12.60 -3.84 3.43
N GLU A 81 -12.71 -4.94 4.16
CA GLU A 81 -13.97 -5.65 4.36
C GLU A 81 -15.04 -4.78 5.02
N ALA A 82 -14.62 -3.84 5.87
CA ALA A 82 -15.52 -2.91 6.54
C ALA A 82 -16.02 -1.77 5.65
N PHE A 83 -15.47 -1.57 4.46
CA PHE A 83 -15.92 -0.50 3.55
C PHE A 83 -17.32 -0.75 3.03
N ALA A 84 -18.17 0.28 3.09
CA ALA A 84 -19.56 0.24 2.68
C ALA A 84 -19.84 0.97 1.35
N SER A 85 -18.83 1.63 0.76
CA SER A 85 -18.99 2.44 -0.44
C SER A 85 -17.80 2.36 -1.37
N VAL A 86 -18.04 2.61 -2.65
CA VAL A 86 -16.99 2.75 -3.68
C VAL A 86 -16.03 3.90 -3.33
N ALA A 87 -16.57 5.00 -2.78
CA ALA A 87 -15.75 6.14 -2.36
C ALA A 87 -14.74 5.75 -1.28
N ALA A 88 -15.12 4.90 -0.32
CA ALA A 88 -14.21 4.42 0.71
C ALA A 88 -13.06 3.59 0.13
N VAL A 89 -13.34 2.74 -0.85
CA VAL A 89 -12.31 1.95 -1.55
C VAL A 89 -11.37 2.87 -2.33
N LYS A 90 -11.91 3.85 -3.04
CA LYS A 90 -11.11 4.83 -3.78
C LYS A 90 -10.22 5.66 -2.86
N ASN A 91 -10.72 6.08 -1.70
CA ASN A 91 -9.94 6.81 -0.72
C ASN A 91 -8.81 5.97 -0.12
N PHE A 92 -9.01 4.68 0.02
CA PHE A 92 -7.95 3.75 0.41
C PHE A 92 -6.84 3.66 -0.65
N GLN A 93 -7.21 3.63 -1.93
CA GLN A 93 -6.27 3.57 -3.04
C GLN A 93 -5.59 4.93 -3.33
N ASN A 94 -6.15 6.03 -2.86
CA ASN A 94 -5.66 7.40 -3.04
C ASN A 94 -5.55 8.10 -1.69
N HIS A 95 -4.82 7.50 -0.77
CA HIS A 95 -4.63 8.03 0.58
C HIS A 95 -3.60 9.17 0.59
N ALA A 96 -4.00 10.32 1.13
CA ALA A 96 -3.10 11.46 1.27
C ALA A 96 -2.15 11.26 2.44
N VAL A 97 -0.86 11.42 2.19
CA VAL A 97 0.20 11.34 3.19
C VAL A 97 1.13 12.55 3.10
N GLN A 98 1.76 12.85 4.21
CA GLN A 98 2.83 13.83 4.28
C GLN A 98 4.10 13.14 4.76
N GLU A 99 5.21 13.48 4.15
CA GLU A 99 6.52 13.03 4.61
C GLU A 99 7.47 14.21 4.76
N GLU A 100 8.37 14.09 5.70
CA GLU A 100 9.46 15.04 5.88
C GLU A 100 10.71 14.43 5.23
N ARG A 101 11.25 15.14 4.26
CA ARG A 101 12.43 14.70 3.51
C ARG A 101 13.57 15.69 3.66
N LYS A 102 14.79 15.19 3.62
CA LYS A 102 15.99 16.05 3.58
C LYS A 102 16.12 16.67 2.21
N VAL A 103 16.43 17.96 2.18
CA VAL A 103 16.69 18.69 0.94
C VAL A 103 18.10 18.37 0.46
N SER A 104 18.23 18.05 -0.82
CA SER A 104 19.54 17.92 -1.45
C SER A 104 19.93 19.19 -2.19
N THR A 105 21.20 19.52 -2.15
CA THR A 105 21.80 20.64 -2.90
C THR A 105 22.90 20.12 -3.80
N TYR A 106 23.09 20.81 -4.92
CA TYR A 106 24.15 20.48 -5.88
C TYR A 106 25.15 21.62 -5.94
N ASP A 107 26.44 21.33 -5.90
CA ASP A 107 27.48 22.32 -6.12
C ASP A 107 27.66 22.64 -7.62
N SER A 108 28.58 23.53 -7.93
CA SER A 108 28.90 23.93 -9.32
C SER A 108 29.45 22.79 -10.18
N GLU A 109 29.92 21.71 -9.57
CA GLU A 109 30.46 20.53 -10.24
C GLU A 109 29.40 19.44 -10.37
N GLY A 110 28.16 19.66 -9.85
CA GLY A 110 27.05 18.73 -9.89
C GLY A 110 27.10 17.65 -8.80
N VAL A 111 27.92 17.84 -7.77
CA VAL A 111 28.01 16.92 -6.63
C VAL A 111 26.84 17.18 -5.67
N GLU A 112 26.07 16.13 -5.38
CA GLU A 112 24.95 16.21 -4.46
C GLU A 112 25.39 16.17 -3.00
N THR A 113 24.82 17.06 -2.20
CA THR A 113 24.93 17.04 -0.74
C THR A 113 23.53 17.00 -0.14
N ILE A 114 23.28 16.00 0.68
CA ILE A 114 22.02 15.88 1.45
C ILE A 114 22.19 16.75 2.69
N GLY A 115 21.48 17.87 2.70
CA GLY A 115 21.59 18.87 3.78
C GLY A 115 20.90 18.47 5.06
N PRO A 116 21.11 19.25 6.16
CA PRO A 116 20.36 19.08 7.39
C PRO A 116 18.92 19.63 7.29
N GLU A 117 18.65 20.46 6.30
CA GLU A 117 17.32 21.04 6.08
C GLU A 117 16.35 19.99 5.58
N THR A 118 15.09 20.12 6.01
CA THR A 118 13.98 19.24 5.63
C THR A 118 12.86 20.03 4.97
N GLU A 119 12.13 19.37 4.11
CA GLU A 119 10.90 19.88 3.51
C GLU A 119 9.76 18.90 3.71
N THR A 120 8.54 19.41 3.78
CA THR A 120 7.33 18.59 3.83
C THR A 120 6.81 18.35 2.41
N VAL A 121 6.70 17.09 2.03
CA VAL A 121 6.16 16.68 0.73
C VAL A 121 4.80 16.04 0.93
N ASN A 122 3.82 16.54 0.17
CA ASN A 122 2.48 15.94 0.13
C ASN A 122 2.39 15.02 -1.08
N ARG A 123 1.88 13.82 -0.85
CA ARG A 123 1.61 12.89 -1.95
C ARG A 123 0.44 11.97 -1.66
N THR A 124 -0.03 11.30 -2.68
CA THR A 124 -1.08 10.29 -2.58
C THR A 124 -0.46 8.90 -2.74
N VAL A 125 -0.84 8.00 -1.88
CA VAL A 125 -0.37 6.61 -1.89
C VAL A 125 -1.55 5.64 -1.93
N ASP A 126 -1.32 4.47 -2.53
CA ASP A 126 -2.24 3.34 -2.41
C ASP A 126 -1.87 2.58 -1.11
N LYS A 127 -2.80 2.52 -0.17
CA LYS A 127 -2.58 1.83 1.11
C LYS A 127 -2.28 0.34 0.96
N THR A 128 -2.64 -0.25 -0.17
CA THR A 128 -2.25 -1.63 -0.49
C THR A 128 -0.73 -1.82 -0.44
N TYR A 129 0.03 -0.78 -0.82
CA TYR A 129 1.49 -0.84 -0.96
C TYR A 129 2.25 0.05 0.01
N TRP A 130 1.54 0.68 0.95
CA TRP A 130 2.12 1.65 1.86
C TRP A 130 2.07 1.20 3.33
N GLY A 131 3.08 1.61 4.09
CA GLY A 131 3.12 1.36 5.54
C GLY A 131 3.57 -0.06 5.93
N TRP A 132 4.11 -0.83 4.98
CA TRP A 132 4.62 -2.17 5.25
C TRP A 132 5.92 -2.14 6.05
N PRO A 133 6.17 -3.15 6.91
CA PRO A 133 7.45 -3.25 7.60
C PRO A 133 8.61 -3.41 6.62
N GLU A 134 9.77 -2.92 7.01
CA GLU A 134 10.99 -3.05 6.22
C GLU A 134 11.68 -4.39 6.52
N ALA A 135 12.16 -5.04 5.47
CA ALA A 135 12.95 -6.26 5.61
C ALA A 135 14.28 -5.96 6.35
N PRO A 136 14.84 -6.94 7.10
CA PRO A 136 16.09 -6.74 7.83
C PRO A 136 17.28 -6.33 6.99
N ASP A 137 17.26 -6.62 5.69
CA ASP A 137 18.29 -6.26 4.71
C ASP A 137 17.90 -5.07 3.80
N ALA A 138 16.80 -4.38 4.11
CA ALA A 138 16.33 -3.25 3.32
C ALA A 138 17.34 -2.10 3.30
N LYS A 139 17.48 -1.46 2.13
CA LYS A 139 18.30 -0.26 1.98
C LYS A 139 17.58 0.93 2.61
N VAL A 140 18.34 1.72 3.39
CA VAL A 140 17.82 2.95 3.99
C VAL A 140 17.75 4.04 2.92
N ASP A 141 16.59 4.71 2.83
CA ASP A 141 16.45 5.93 2.02
C ASP A 141 17.10 7.12 2.75
N PRO A 142 18.21 7.69 2.25
CA PRO A 142 18.90 8.77 2.95
C PRO A 142 18.13 10.11 2.94
N TYR A 143 17.11 10.24 2.09
CA TYR A 143 16.29 11.46 1.98
C TYR A 143 15.08 11.44 2.92
N HIS A 144 14.60 10.26 3.26
CA HIS A 144 13.41 10.11 4.08
C HIS A 144 13.72 10.31 5.56
N VAL A 145 13.05 11.25 6.21
CA VAL A 145 13.19 11.54 7.64
C VAL A 145 12.10 10.83 8.43
N ARG A 146 10.85 11.09 8.07
CA ARG A 146 9.68 10.44 8.72
C ARG A 146 8.40 10.67 7.92
N TRP A 147 7.42 9.84 8.20
CA TRP A 147 6.04 10.08 7.82
C TRP A 147 5.35 10.94 8.87
N LEU A 148 4.63 11.94 8.42
CA LEU A 148 3.89 12.86 9.28
C LEU A 148 2.42 12.46 9.42
#